data_b59fa73e4cd73344fb857600968de13b
#
_entry.id   b59fa73e4cd73344fb857600968de13b
#
_cell.length_a   1.000
_cell.length_b   1.000
_cell.length_c   1.000
_cell.angle_alpha   90.00
_cell.angle_beta   90.00
_cell.angle_gamma   90.00
#
_symmetry.space_group_name_H-M   'P 1'
#
loop_
_entity.id
_entity.type
_entity.pdbx_description
1 polymer ?
#
loop_
_entity_poly.entity_id
_entity_poly.type
_entity_poly.pdbx_seq_one_letter_code
_entity_poly.pdbx_strand_id
1 'polypeptide(L)'
;AVGALCPSRTFVTDLLDERLGLARRCGADWTGVPTRGDVVKAILKEEPDGLDCVFECAGRQETLDQAVDLLKPGGTMVLIGIPGSEQVRFRMETLRRKELRIQNVRRQNDCTKAAIDLVASGAVDINPLVTHHFAMEETKAAFDLVADHADGVVKAVIHVAGDLI
;
A
#
# COMPACT_ATOMS: atom_id res chain seq x y z
N ALA A 1 4.22 9.10 -1.60
CA ALA A 1 3.23 10.04 -2.16
C ALA A 1 2.44 10.75 -1.06
N VAL A 2 1.85 10.00 -0.08
CA VAL A 2 1.04 10.63 0.99
C VAL A 2 1.84 11.69 1.75
N GLY A 3 3.03 11.35 2.26
CA GLY A 3 3.89 12.28 2.98
C GLY A 3 4.40 13.48 2.16
N ALA A 4 4.43 13.36 0.82
CA ALA A 4 4.79 14.46 -0.07
C ALA A 4 3.65 15.49 -0.25
N LEU A 5 2.40 15.06 -0.06
CA LEU A 5 1.22 15.88 -0.27
C LEU A 5 0.62 16.43 1.03
N CYS A 6 0.84 15.71 2.14
CA CYS A 6 0.28 16.09 3.43
C CYS A 6 1.24 15.65 4.55
N PRO A 7 1.68 16.56 5.43
CA PRO A 7 2.41 16.18 6.63
C PRO A 7 1.54 15.26 7.49
N SER A 8 1.96 14.02 7.67
CA SER A 8 1.19 13.01 8.41
C SER A 8 2.11 11.93 8.95
N ARG A 9 1.75 11.32 10.07
CA ARG A 9 2.35 10.07 10.51
C ARG A 9 1.84 8.93 9.61
N THR A 10 2.75 8.09 9.17
CA THR A 10 2.47 7.02 8.22
C THR A 10 2.78 5.66 8.84
N PHE A 11 1.77 4.82 8.90
CA PHE A 11 1.84 3.44 9.39
C PHE A 11 1.69 2.50 8.19
N VAL A 12 2.60 1.53 8.05
CA VAL A 12 2.57 0.58 6.93
C VAL A 12 2.60 -0.85 7.44
N THR A 13 1.68 -1.67 6.96
CA THR A 13 1.65 -3.11 7.21
C THR A 13 1.81 -3.87 5.91
N ASP A 14 2.61 -4.92 5.92
CA ASP A 14 2.76 -5.87 4.81
C ASP A 14 3.17 -7.23 5.39
N LEU A 15 3.01 -8.30 4.60
CA LEU A 15 3.47 -9.64 4.97
C LEU A 15 4.98 -9.83 4.72
N LEU A 16 5.57 -9.01 3.82
CA LEU A 16 6.94 -9.13 3.35
C LEU A 16 7.85 -8.07 4.00
N ASP A 17 8.91 -8.53 4.64
CA ASP A 17 9.89 -7.67 5.31
C ASP A 17 10.59 -6.70 4.34
N GLU A 18 10.83 -7.13 3.11
CA GLU A 18 11.46 -6.34 2.07
C GLU A 18 10.63 -5.10 1.73
N ARG A 19 9.30 -5.27 1.61
CA ARG A 19 8.37 -4.16 1.39
C ARG A 19 8.31 -3.21 2.59
N LEU A 20 8.34 -3.76 3.80
CA LEU A 20 8.40 -2.95 5.02
C LEU A 20 9.74 -2.22 5.14
N GLY A 21 10.84 -2.87 4.74
CA GLY A 21 12.16 -2.23 4.66
C GLY A 21 12.15 -1.05 3.68
N LEU A 22 11.50 -1.20 2.53
CA LEU A 22 11.31 -0.11 1.58
C LEU A 22 10.41 0.99 2.15
N ALA A 23 9.30 0.64 2.78
CA ALA A 23 8.41 1.62 3.40
C ALA A 23 9.16 2.52 4.40
N ARG A 24 10.04 1.94 5.24
CA ARG A 24 10.90 2.71 6.16
C ARG A 24 11.84 3.66 5.42
N ARG A 25 12.49 3.19 4.36
CA ARG A 25 13.35 4.05 3.53
C ARG A 25 12.57 5.19 2.85
N CYS A 26 11.30 4.95 2.54
CA CYS A 26 10.38 5.95 2.00
C CYS A 26 9.72 6.84 3.07
N GLY A 27 10.13 6.73 4.33
CA GLY A 27 9.70 7.63 5.40
C GLY A 27 8.46 7.15 6.16
N ALA A 28 8.14 5.85 6.18
CA ALA A 28 7.12 5.34 7.08
C ALA A 28 7.58 5.45 8.53
N ASP A 29 6.75 6.05 9.38
CA ASP A 29 7.04 6.26 10.81
C ASP A 29 6.95 4.96 11.60
N TRP A 30 6.09 4.03 11.16
CA TRP A 30 5.92 2.73 11.77
C TRP A 30 5.65 1.65 10.73
N THR A 31 6.14 0.44 11.00
CA THR A 31 5.89 -0.72 10.13
C THR A 31 5.64 -1.98 10.95
N GLY A 32 4.76 -2.86 10.47
CA GLY A 32 4.46 -4.12 11.14
C GLY A 32 4.01 -5.24 10.23
N VAL A 33 4.29 -6.48 10.67
CA VAL A 33 3.87 -7.71 9.99
C VAL A 33 2.66 -8.29 10.74
N PRO A 34 1.46 -8.33 10.11
CA PRO A 34 0.23 -8.79 10.80
C PRO A 34 0.30 -10.22 11.32
N THR A 35 1.09 -11.09 10.69
CA THR A 35 1.26 -12.48 11.12
C THR A 35 2.18 -12.66 12.33
N ARG A 36 2.91 -11.61 12.72
CA ARG A 36 3.84 -11.63 13.86
C ARG A 36 3.30 -10.92 15.10
N GLY A 37 2.16 -10.27 14.98
CA GLY A 37 1.54 -9.58 16.11
C GLY A 37 0.27 -8.84 15.72
N ASP A 38 -0.43 -8.34 16.74
CA ASP A 38 -1.64 -7.55 16.56
C ASP A 38 -1.28 -6.12 16.14
N VAL A 39 -1.28 -5.89 14.83
CA VAL A 39 -0.94 -4.57 14.25
C VAL A 39 -1.96 -3.51 14.61
N VAL A 40 -3.24 -3.87 14.77
CA VAL A 40 -4.29 -2.92 15.17
C VAL A 40 -4.00 -2.39 16.56
N LYS A 41 -3.75 -3.29 17.50
CA LYS A 41 -3.41 -2.91 18.87
C LYS A 41 -2.12 -2.09 18.95
N ALA A 42 -1.12 -2.47 18.16
CA ALA A 42 0.17 -1.76 18.12
C ALA A 42 0.00 -0.33 17.58
N ILE A 43 -0.76 -0.15 16.49
CA ILE A 43 -1.02 1.17 15.91
C ILE A 43 -1.87 2.02 16.85
N LEU A 44 -2.94 1.46 17.44
CA LEU A 44 -3.80 2.20 18.38
C LEU A 44 -3.09 2.56 19.70
N LYS A 45 -1.97 1.91 20.02
CA LYS A 45 -1.10 2.35 21.12
C LYS A 45 -0.35 3.63 20.79
N GLU A 46 0.05 3.80 19.52
CA GLU A 46 0.72 5.01 19.01
C GLU A 46 -0.27 6.14 18.69
N GLU A 47 -1.47 5.79 18.22
CA GLU A 47 -2.55 6.69 17.83
C GLU A 47 -3.86 6.25 18.52
N PRO A 48 -4.06 6.58 19.80
CA PRO A 48 -5.20 6.11 20.59
C PRO A 48 -6.57 6.54 20.03
N ASP A 49 -6.63 7.68 19.36
CA ASP A 49 -7.86 8.21 18.76
C ASP A 49 -8.19 7.56 17.41
N GLY A 50 -7.26 6.77 16.87
CA GLY A 50 -7.35 6.14 15.56
C GLY A 50 -6.86 7.02 14.41
N LEU A 51 -6.91 6.47 13.20
CA LEU A 51 -6.33 7.07 12.00
C LEU A 51 -7.36 7.89 11.23
N ASP A 52 -6.91 8.98 10.59
CA ASP A 52 -7.74 9.80 9.70
C ASP A 52 -8.12 9.07 8.42
N CYS A 53 -7.16 8.31 7.88
CA CYS A 53 -7.30 7.63 6.61
C CYS A 53 -6.56 6.29 6.61
N VAL A 54 -7.18 5.27 6.01
CA VAL A 54 -6.56 3.98 5.76
C VAL A 54 -6.66 3.67 4.27
N PHE A 55 -5.52 3.41 3.64
CA PHE A 55 -5.43 2.93 2.25
C PHE A 55 -5.37 1.40 2.27
N GLU A 56 -6.46 0.75 1.94
CA GLU A 56 -6.53 -0.70 1.81
C GLU A 56 -6.04 -1.10 0.43
N CYS A 57 -4.89 -1.80 0.37
CA CYS A 57 -4.21 -2.15 -0.88
C CYS A 57 -4.07 -3.66 -1.09
N ALA A 58 -4.49 -4.49 -0.14
CA ALA A 58 -4.32 -5.94 -0.20
C ALA A 58 -5.53 -6.68 -0.80
N GLY A 59 -6.72 -6.07 -0.73
CA GLY A 59 -7.96 -6.68 -1.20
C GLY A 59 -8.39 -7.91 -0.39
N ARG A 60 -8.18 -7.90 0.93
CA ARG A 60 -8.51 -9.02 1.81
C ARG A 60 -9.53 -8.61 2.87
N GLN A 61 -10.38 -9.55 3.27
CA GLN A 61 -11.37 -9.29 4.32
C GLN A 61 -10.70 -8.87 5.64
N GLU A 62 -9.59 -9.51 5.99
CA GLU A 62 -8.86 -9.22 7.23
C GLU A 62 -8.33 -7.77 7.25
N THR A 63 -7.83 -7.27 6.13
CA THR A 63 -7.33 -5.90 6.03
C THR A 63 -8.45 -4.87 6.03
N LEU A 64 -9.63 -5.21 5.49
CA LEU A 64 -10.83 -4.39 5.59
C LEU A 64 -11.32 -4.28 7.05
N ASP A 65 -11.32 -5.40 7.78
CA ASP A 65 -11.72 -5.44 9.18
C ASP A 65 -10.74 -4.62 10.04
N GLN A 66 -9.43 -4.77 9.81
CA GLN A 66 -8.40 -3.97 10.46
C GLN A 66 -8.56 -2.47 10.19
N ALA A 67 -8.87 -2.10 8.93
CA ALA A 67 -9.09 -0.71 8.55
C ALA A 67 -10.28 -0.09 9.31
N VAL A 68 -11.39 -0.83 9.46
CA VAL A 68 -12.54 -0.38 10.24
C VAL A 68 -12.17 -0.16 11.71
N ASP A 69 -11.35 -1.03 12.28
CA ASP A 69 -10.91 -0.91 13.67
C ASP A 69 -9.96 0.27 13.89
N LEU A 70 -9.03 0.49 12.95
CA LEU A 70 -8.03 1.54 13.01
C LEU A 70 -8.58 2.95 12.79
N LEU A 71 -9.63 3.12 11.99
CA LEU A 71 -10.17 4.44 11.67
C LEU A 71 -10.84 5.10 12.87
N LYS A 72 -10.56 6.39 13.08
CA LYS A 72 -11.28 7.23 14.02
C LYS A 72 -12.69 7.58 13.52
N PRO A 73 -13.59 8.09 14.38
CA PRO A 73 -14.88 8.62 13.94
C PRO A 73 -14.71 9.68 12.83
N GLY A 74 -15.51 9.57 11.76
CA GLY A 74 -15.42 10.42 10.57
C GLY A 74 -14.26 10.09 9.63
N GLY A 75 -13.45 9.07 9.93
CA GLY A 75 -12.31 8.65 9.13
C GLY A 75 -12.68 8.07 7.77
N THR A 76 -11.70 7.98 6.88
CA THR A 76 -11.91 7.53 5.49
C THR A 76 -11.12 6.27 5.19
N MET A 77 -11.80 5.24 4.68
CA MET A 77 -11.19 4.06 4.08
C MET A 77 -11.12 4.24 2.56
N VAL A 78 -9.93 4.16 1.99
CA VAL A 78 -9.72 4.20 0.54
C VAL A 78 -9.42 2.78 0.05
N LEU A 79 -10.35 2.22 -0.72
CA LEU A 79 -10.23 0.86 -1.27
C LEU A 79 -9.50 0.88 -2.60
N ILE A 80 -8.25 0.42 -2.59
CA ILE A 80 -7.38 0.31 -3.77
C ILE A 80 -7.17 -1.15 -4.14
N GLY A 81 -7.08 -2.02 -3.12
CA GLY A 81 -6.92 -3.46 -3.29
C GLY A 81 -8.09 -4.08 -4.07
N ILE A 82 -7.77 -5.01 -4.95
CA ILE A 82 -8.78 -5.75 -5.72
C ILE A 82 -9.10 -7.03 -4.94
N PRO A 83 -10.31 -7.16 -4.38
CA PRO A 83 -10.68 -8.37 -3.65
C PRO A 83 -10.67 -9.61 -4.56
N GLY A 84 -10.17 -10.71 -4.04
CA GLY A 84 -10.27 -12.01 -4.71
C GLY A 84 -11.69 -12.61 -4.71
N SER A 85 -12.63 -11.97 -4.03
CA SER A 85 -14.04 -12.34 -3.95
C SER A 85 -14.91 -11.19 -4.46
N GLU A 86 -16.03 -11.51 -5.11
CA GLU A 86 -17.02 -10.50 -5.54
C GLU A 86 -17.70 -9.80 -4.36
N GLN A 87 -17.66 -10.40 -3.19
CA GLN A 87 -18.34 -9.87 -2.01
C GLN A 87 -17.36 -9.71 -0.85
N VAL A 88 -17.45 -8.57 -0.20
CA VAL A 88 -16.80 -8.27 1.08
C VAL A 88 -17.85 -7.90 2.12
N ARG A 89 -17.55 -8.12 3.39
CA ARG A 89 -18.46 -7.85 4.50
C ARG A 89 -17.93 -6.73 5.37
N PHE A 90 -18.85 -5.96 5.92
CA PHE A 90 -18.53 -4.92 6.90
C PHE A 90 -19.42 -5.06 8.13
N ARG A 91 -18.85 -4.76 9.29
CA ARG A 91 -19.59 -4.60 10.55
C ARG A 91 -20.34 -3.27 10.51
N MET A 92 -21.57 -3.28 9.95
CA MET A 92 -22.34 -2.07 9.67
C MET A 92 -22.59 -1.21 10.91
N GLU A 93 -22.76 -1.83 12.08
CA GLU A 93 -22.93 -1.06 13.31
C GLU A 93 -21.69 -0.22 13.63
N THR A 94 -20.50 -0.80 13.48
CA THR A 94 -19.23 -0.08 13.71
C THR A 94 -19.03 1.03 12.68
N LEU A 95 -19.28 0.77 11.39
CA LEU A 95 -19.20 1.81 10.36
C LEU A 95 -20.12 2.99 10.67
N ARG A 96 -21.37 2.69 11.01
CA ARG A 96 -22.39 3.69 11.31
C ARG A 96 -22.06 4.50 12.57
N ARG A 97 -21.61 3.83 13.64
CA ARG A 97 -21.24 4.52 14.88
C ARG A 97 -20.02 5.43 14.73
N LYS A 98 -19.07 5.01 13.91
CA LYS A 98 -17.88 5.81 13.58
C LYS A 98 -18.12 6.78 12.41
N GLU A 99 -19.27 6.75 11.74
CA GLU A 99 -19.59 7.58 10.56
C GLU A 99 -18.49 7.50 9.49
N LEU A 100 -17.99 6.28 9.23
CA LEU A 100 -16.87 6.08 8.32
C LEU A 100 -17.27 6.34 6.86
N ARG A 101 -16.33 6.93 6.12
CA ARG A 101 -16.44 7.09 4.67
C ARG A 101 -15.68 5.96 3.98
N ILE A 102 -16.26 5.43 2.89
CA ILE A 102 -15.60 4.43 2.04
C ILE A 102 -15.49 5.02 0.63
N GLN A 103 -14.26 5.17 0.18
CA GLN A 103 -13.93 5.65 -1.16
C GLN A 103 -13.36 4.51 -1.98
N ASN A 104 -14.09 4.10 -3.03
CA ASN A 104 -13.58 3.12 -3.98
C ASN A 104 -12.67 3.79 -5.02
N VAL A 105 -11.58 3.12 -5.36
CA VAL A 105 -10.66 3.53 -6.41
C VAL A 105 -10.62 2.47 -7.50
N ARG A 106 -10.84 2.88 -8.75
CA ARG A 106 -10.65 1.99 -9.90
C ARG A 106 -9.49 2.48 -10.74
N ARG A 107 -8.31 1.84 -10.57
CA ARG A 107 -7.07 2.15 -11.31
C ARG A 107 -6.69 3.62 -11.16
N GLN A 108 -7.16 4.47 -12.08
CA GLN A 108 -6.91 5.91 -12.07
C GLN A 108 -8.10 6.65 -12.70
N ASN A 109 -8.29 7.89 -12.31
CA ASN A 109 -9.30 8.78 -12.87
C ASN A 109 -8.64 10.15 -13.10
N ASP A 110 -8.17 10.39 -14.34
CA ASP A 110 -7.51 11.62 -14.79
C ASP A 110 -6.36 12.11 -13.90
N CYS A 111 -5.62 11.16 -13.28
CA CYS A 111 -4.52 11.49 -12.38
C CYS A 111 -3.12 11.20 -12.97
N THR A 112 -3.02 10.74 -14.22
CA THR A 112 -1.73 10.36 -14.83
C THR A 112 -0.77 11.55 -14.89
N LYS A 113 -1.25 12.72 -15.35
CA LYS A 113 -0.40 13.93 -15.42
C LYS A 113 0.08 14.33 -14.03
N ALA A 114 -0.80 14.37 -13.04
CA ALA A 114 -0.44 14.72 -11.66
C ALA A 114 0.59 13.76 -11.08
N ALA A 115 0.47 12.46 -11.36
CA ALA A 115 1.44 11.46 -10.91
C ALA A 115 2.83 11.68 -11.56
N ILE A 116 2.87 11.98 -12.86
CA ILE A 116 4.11 12.31 -13.57
C ILE A 116 4.75 13.57 -12.99
N ASP A 117 3.96 14.60 -12.75
CA ASP A 117 4.44 15.89 -12.20
C ASP A 117 5.06 15.70 -10.80
N LEU A 118 4.50 14.82 -9.94
CA LEU A 118 5.06 14.48 -8.62
C LEU A 118 6.44 13.83 -8.73
N VAL A 119 6.63 12.94 -9.71
CA VAL A 119 7.92 12.30 -9.93
C VAL A 119 8.90 13.26 -10.58
N ALA A 120 8.48 14.00 -11.62
CA ALA A 120 9.32 14.94 -12.36
C ALA A 120 9.81 16.10 -11.47
N SER A 121 9.02 16.55 -10.52
CA SER A 121 9.41 17.57 -9.54
C SER A 121 10.33 17.05 -8.42
N GLY A 122 10.55 15.73 -8.34
CA GLY A 122 11.29 15.10 -7.25
C GLY A 122 10.52 15.00 -5.92
N ALA A 123 9.23 15.38 -5.90
CA ALA A 123 8.40 15.26 -4.70
C ALA A 123 8.16 13.79 -4.31
N VAL A 124 8.22 12.88 -5.28
CA VAL A 124 8.14 11.44 -5.07
C VAL A 124 9.27 10.76 -5.84
N ASP A 125 10.16 10.06 -5.12
CA ASP A 125 11.15 9.18 -5.73
C ASP A 125 10.59 7.76 -5.86
N ILE A 126 10.50 7.26 -7.10
CA ILE A 126 10.03 5.91 -7.42
C ILE A 126 11.17 4.93 -7.69
N ASN A 127 12.42 5.39 -7.81
CA ASN A 127 13.57 4.54 -8.13
C ASN A 127 13.75 3.40 -7.13
N PRO A 128 13.61 3.62 -5.80
CA PRO A 128 13.76 2.53 -4.82
C PRO A 128 12.72 1.41 -4.97
N LEU A 129 11.63 1.63 -5.71
CA LEU A 129 10.61 0.61 -5.97
C LEU A 129 11.08 -0.44 -6.97
N VAL A 130 11.94 -0.05 -7.94
CA VAL A 130 12.47 -0.97 -8.94
C VAL A 130 13.65 -1.72 -8.32
N THR A 131 13.42 -3.00 -8.04
CA THR A 131 14.40 -3.85 -7.36
C THR A 131 15.13 -4.81 -8.30
N HIS A 132 14.49 -5.14 -9.43
CA HIS A 132 15.01 -6.13 -10.37
C HIS A 132 14.85 -5.65 -11.81
N HIS A 133 15.87 -5.94 -12.62
CA HIS A 133 15.93 -5.63 -14.03
C HIS A 133 16.17 -6.90 -14.83
N PHE A 134 15.44 -7.08 -15.92
CA PHE A 134 15.51 -8.24 -16.78
C PHE A 134 15.61 -7.81 -18.24
N ALA A 135 16.34 -8.59 -19.04
CA ALA A 135 16.27 -8.48 -20.49
C ALA A 135 14.94 -9.04 -21.02
N MET A 136 14.58 -8.71 -22.26
CA MET A 136 13.31 -9.17 -22.86
C MET A 136 13.23 -10.70 -22.94
N GLU A 137 14.36 -11.36 -23.17
CA GLU A 137 14.49 -12.82 -23.25
C GLU A 137 14.23 -13.51 -21.90
N GLU A 138 14.40 -12.78 -20.80
CA GLU A 138 14.21 -13.25 -19.41
C GLU A 138 12.80 -12.99 -18.89
N THR A 139 11.86 -12.60 -19.75
CA THR A 139 10.48 -12.23 -19.36
C THR A 139 9.85 -13.28 -18.46
N LYS A 140 9.99 -14.58 -18.77
CA LYS A 140 9.43 -15.65 -17.95
C LYS A 140 10.01 -15.63 -16.53
N ALA A 141 11.33 -15.49 -16.39
CA ALA A 141 11.98 -15.44 -15.08
C ALA A 141 11.50 -14.23 -14.24
N ALA A 142 11.30 -13.08 -14.89
CA ALA A 142 10.76 -11.90 -14.23
C ALA A 142 9.34 -12.13 -13.67
N PHE A 143 8.47 -12.80 -14.44
CA PHE A 143 7.12 -13.14 -13.97
C PHE A 143 7.13 -14.18 -12.85
N ASP A 144 7.95 -15.23 -12.98
CA ASP A 144 8.09 -16.26 -11.94
C ASP A 144 8.58 -15.64 -10.62
N LEU A 145 9.62 -14.80 -10.68
CA LEU A 145 10.14 -14.10 -9.50
C LEU A 145 9.08 -13.29 -8.76
N VAL A 146 8.28 -12.53 -9.51
CA VAL A 146 7.21 -11.70 -8.91
C VAL A 146 6.06 -12.57 -8.37
N ALA A 147 5.69 -13.65 -9.07
CA ALA A 147 4.63 -14.56 -8.64
C ALA A 147 4.99 -15.27 -7.33
N ASP A 148 6.25 -15.67 -7.18
CA ASP A 148 6.75 -16.38 -6.00
C ASP A 148 7.16 -15.44 -4.86
N HIS A 149 7.10 -14.12 -5.08
CA HIS A 149 7.62 -13.11 -4.13
C HIS A 149 9.06 -13.39 -3.70
N ALA A 150 9.87 -13.93 -4.60
CA ALA A 150 11.23 -14.38 -4.29
C ALA A 150 12.23 -13.21 -4.32
N ASP A 151 13.42 -13.44 -3.75
CA ASP A 151 14.58 -12.53 -3.77
C ASP A 151 14.28 -11.08 -3.39
N GLY A 152 13.30 -10.85 -2.51
CA GLY A 152 12.95 -9.51 -2.04
C GLY A 152 12.35 -8.60 -3.11
N VAL A 153 11.77 -9.16 -4.18
CA VAL A 153 11.20 -8.38 -5.27
C VAL A 153 10.06 -7.48 -4.80
N VAL A 154 10.19 -6.19 -5.10
CA VAL A 154 9.10 -5.22 -4.98
C VAL A 154 8.52 -4.93 -6.35
N LYS A 155 9.38 -4.59 -7.31
CA LYS A 155 9.01 -4.37 -8.70
C LYS A 155 10.12 -4.85 -9.62
N ALA A 156 9.77 -5.70 -10.59
CA ALA A 156 10.63 -6.11 -11.70
C ALA A 156 10.33 -5.27 -12.94
N VAL A 157 11.37 -4.88 -13.66
CA VAL A 157 11.28 -4.15 -14.94
C VAL A 157 11.92 -4.98 -16.01
N ILE A 158 11.27 -5.11 -17.17
CA ILE A 158 11.79 -5.78 -18.36
C ILE A 158 12.19 -4.69 -19.36
N HIS A 159 13.45 -4.69 -19.78
CA HIS A 159 13.99 -3.79 -20.78
C HIS A 159 13.72 -4.36 -22.19
N VAL A 160 12.95 -3.63 -22.99
CA VAL A 160 12.54 -4.05 -24.34
C VAL A 160 13.61 -3.68 -25.38
N ALA A 161 14.37 -2.62 -25.14
CA ALA A 161 15.47 -2.19 -26.01
C ALA A 161 16.78 -2.18 -25.22
N GLY A 162 17.70 -2.87 -25.69
CA GLY A 162 19.05 -3.31 -25.40
C GLY A 162 19.98 -2.56 -24.45
N ASP A 163 19.59 -1.65 -23.60
CA ASP A 163 20.48 -1.10 -22.58
C ASP A 163 19.88 -1.29 -21.19
N LEU A 164 20.46 -2.26 -20.45
CA LEU A 164 20.35 -2.33 -19.00
C LEU A 164 21.07 -1.10 -18.44
N ILE A 165 20.32 -0.10 -17.98
CA ILE A 165 20.86 1.09 -17.30
C ILE A 165 21.30 0.68 -15.89
#